data_f26394e1eb72e293d9d7d1c277cfa40a
#
_entry.id   f26394e1eb72e293d9d7d1c277cfa40a
#
_cell.length_a   1.000
_cell.length_b   1.000
_cell.length_c   1.000
_cell.angle_alpha   90.00
_cell.angle_beta   90.00
_cell.angle_gamma   90.00
#
_symmetry.space_group_name_H-M   'P 1'
#
loop_
_entity.id
_entity.type
_entity.pdbx_description
1 polymer ?
#
loop_
_entity_poly.entity_id
_entity_poly.type
_entity_poly.pdbx_seq_one_letter_code
_entity_poly.pdbx_strand_id
1 'polypeptide(L)'
;MITEKFRHQLRQEVKLWKTEGLIDNYLYEQLSERYQFDYLEKTASSRFITILISLGAILLGLGMITFVSANWQEWSRELKIVILLTLFIGVNTTGFYLWRQPNTLANTSNKKQRLGHGLLIFGALILGANIALMAQMFHIGDSPYGLYIVWGLGVLVMAYSLQLASLGVIAILLMGLGYLIGLSSLFYPGEVSWLQLIIEYMSLVGVLLFIPLAYWCNSRVIFFVATLIILLALEISLFRVFNLSNNGVWGAIALTLPPALLWGYDDIVWHKVDSRIFQSLAKNLAIWYLSIGFFCLSYQIFWQDFLLENFYGTSSKIHWFTLVEVLFFVGLTIWEWLFLARQNKRDVQSWRLDSVSGMVLGFIVVTAILCFWHLSINKISEIATLIINIEMFILATGLIRIGLVQGIKSTFWGGLILLTLQIVSRTFEYNTGLLLKSLVFILCGLGVIAAGLWYERLVKK
;
A
#
# COMPACT_ATOMS: atom_id res chain seq x y z
N MET A 1 -3.04 13.56 -23.81
CA MET A 1 -2.41 14.47 -22.81
C MET A 1 -0.90 14.42 -22.98
N ILE A 2 -0.24 15.55 -23.18
CA ILE A 2 1.23 15.63 -23.32
C ILE A 2 1.85 15.42 -21.94
N THR A 3 2.71 14.41 -21.79
CA THR A 3 3.33 14.08 -20.50
C THR A 3 4.35 15.13 -20.05
N GLU A 4 4.49 15.37 -18.72
CA GLU A 4 5.52 16.29 -18.17
C GLU A 4 6.95 15.91 -18.62
N LYS A 5 7.21 14.61 -18.76
CA LYS A 5 8.51 14.10 -19.23
C LYS A 5 8.82 14.54 -20.66
N PHE A 6 7.82 14.50 -21.55
CA PHE A 6 7.96 14.98 -22.93
C PHE A 6 8.23 16.48 -22.98
N ARG A 7 7.50 17.29 -22.19
CA ARG A 7 7.73 18.73 -22.12
C ARG A 7 9.15 19.08 -21.64
N HIS A 8 9.65 18.31 -20.67
CA HIS A 8 11.02 18.52 -20.15
C HIS A 8 12.09 18.20 -21.20
N GLN A 9 11.94 17.08 -21.93
CA GLN A 9 12.83 16.71 -23.02
C GLN A 9 12.76 17.72 -24.17
N LEU A 10 11.56 18.10 -24.59
CA LEU A 10 11.36 19.09 -25.64
C LEU A 10 12.01 20.43 -25.28
N ARG A 11 11.92 20.87 -24.03
CA ARG A 11 12.57 22.09 -23.57
C ARG A 11 14.10 22.02 -23.67
N GLN A 12 14.70 20.89 -23.35
CA GLN A 12 16.15 20.70 -23.49
C GLN A 12 16.57 20.78 -24.95
N GLU A 13 15.87 20.09 -25.84
CA GLU A 13 16.12 20.12 -27.28
C GLU A 13 15.93 21.53 -27.87
N VAL A 14 14.84 22.21 -27.53
CA VAL A 14 14.55 23.56 -28.01
C VAL A 14 15.59 24.58 -27.51
N LYS A 15 16.16 24.41 -26.32
CA LYS A 15 17.30 25.22 -25.85
C LYS A 15 18.57 24.96 -26.67
N LEU A 16 18.86 23.70 -26.99
CA LEU A 16 20.00 23.34 -27.86
C LEU A 16 19.82 23.93 -29.26
N TRP A 17 18.64 23.78 -29.87
CA TRP A 17 18.34 24.37 -31.18
C TRP A 17 18.50 25.88 -31.22
N LYS A 18 18.20 26.57 -30.11
CA LYS A 18 18.43 28.01 -29.99
C LYS A 18 19.93 28.32 -29.90
N THR A 19 20.72 27.55 -29.15
CA THR A 19 22.18 27.74 -29.03
C THR A 19 22.94 27.42 -30.33
N GLU A 20 22.41 26.45 -31.11
CA GLU A 20 22.92 26.06 -32.43
C GLU A 20 22.47 27.00 -33.56
N GLY A 21 21.60 27.98 -33.26
CA GLY A 21 21.11 28.94 -34.24
C GLY A 21 20.05 28.37 -35.19
N LEU A 22 19.52 27.17 -34.90
CA LEU A 22 18.47 26.50 -35.72
C LEU A 22 17.11 27.17 -35.58
N ILE A 23 16.86 27.82 -34.44
CA ILE A 23 15.62 28.56 -34.17
C ILE A 23 15.94 29.97 -33.64
N ASP A 24 15.15 30.95 -34.03
CA ASP A 24 15.26 32.32 -33.54
C ASP A 24 14.59 32.52 -32.16
N ASN A 25 14.77 33.67 -31.56
CA ASN A 25 14.18 34.01 -30.28
C ASN A 25 12.63 34.00 -30.32
N TYR A 26 12.06 34.39 -31.42
CA TYR A 26 10.63 34.46 -31.58
C TYR A 26 9.97 33.08 -31.59
N LEU A 27 10.57 32.14 -32.33
CA LEU A 27 10.08 30.77 -32.39
C LEU A 27 10.29 30.04 -31.02
N TYR A 28 11.39 30.37 -30.31
CA TYR A 28 11.61 29.87 -28.97
C TYR A 28 10.51 30.32 -27.99
N GLU A 29 10.11 31.59 -28.03
CA GLU A 29 9.05 32.11 -27.18
C GLU A 29 7.70 31.46 -27.50
N GLN A 30 7.34 31.30 -28.77
CA GLN A 30 6.11 30.61 -29.18
C GLN A 30 6.07 29.16 -28.69
N LEU A 31 7.17 28.42 -28.80
CA LEU A 31 7.28 27.05 -28.28
C LEU A 31 7.21 27.04 -26.76
N SER A 32 7.85 27.99 -26.07
CA SER A 32 7.80 28.12 -24.63
C SER A 32 6.38 28.37 -24.11
N GLU A 33 5.64 29.24 -24.78
CA GLU A 33 4.25 29.54 -24.44
C GLU A 33 3.32 28.35 -24.74
N ARG A 34 3.42 27.75 -25.92
CA ARG A 34 2.60 26.61 -26.35
C ARG A 34 2.76 25.38 -25.46
N TYR A 35 4.01 25.07 -25.05
CA TYR A 35 4.32 23.92 -24.21
C TYR A 35 4.50 24.26 -22.73
N GLN A 36 4.29 25.52 -22.35
CA GLN A 36 4.34 26.02 -20.97
C GLN A 36 5.64 25.66 -20.25
N PHE A 37 6.81 25.96 -20.84
CA PHE A 37 8.11 25.62 -20.26
C PHE A 37 8.35 26.27 -18.90
N ASP A 38 7.86 27.49 -18.68
CA ASP A 38 7.94 28.18 -17.38
C ASP A 38 7.13 27.50 -16.28
N TYR A 39 6.05 26.81 -16.67
CA TYR A 39 5.23 26.04 -15.73
C TYR A 39 6.02 24.83 -15.16
N LEU A 40 6.89 24.22 -15.97
CA LEU A 40 7.71 23.07 -15.54
C LEU A 40 8.74 23.47 -14.47
N GLU A 41 9.42 24.61 -14.60
CA GLU A 41 10.36 25.12 -13.58
C GLU A 41 9.64 25.47 -12.27
N LYS A 42 8.52 26.16 -12.39
CA LYS A 42 7.68 26.52 -11.25
C LYS A 42 7.16 25.26 -10.53
N THR A 43 6.81 24.22 -11.26
CA THR A 43 6.30 22.96 -10.68
C THR A 43 7.39 22.14 -9.98
N ALA A 44 8.59 22.05 -10.56
CA ALA A 44 9.72 21.33 -9.96
C ALA A 44 10.23 22.04 -8.69
N SER A 45 10.46 23.35 -8.77
CA SER A 45 10.83 24.18 -7.61
C SER A 45 9.75 24.14 -6.52
N SER A 46 8.51 24.10 -6.92
CA SER A 46 7.34 24.03 -6.08
C SER A 46 7.24 22.72 -5.30
N ARG A 47 7.48 21.58 -5.92
CA ARG A 47 7.53 20.26 -5.25
C ARG A 47 8.68 20.20 -4.25
N PHE A 48 9.86 20.69 -4.64
CA PHE A 48 11.03 20.73 -3.77
C PHE A 48 10.79 21.59 -2.52
N ILE A 49 10.22 22.79 -2.67
CA ILE A 49 9.85 23.67 -1.54
C ILE A 49 8.82 22.98 -0.64
N THR A 50 7.84 22.27 -1.20
CA THR A 50 6.84 21.55 -0.39
C THR A 50 7.48 20.44 0.43
N ILE A 51 8.40 19.67 -0.15
CA ILE A 51 9.16 18.64 0.56
C ILE A 51 10.00 19.26 1.69
N LEU A 52 10.71 20.35 1.42
CA LEU A 52 11.51 21.05 2.44
C LEU A 52 10.65 21.59 3.59
N ILE A 53 9.49 22.19 3.28
CA ILE A 53 8.57 22.69 4.32
C ILE A 53 8.02 21.54 5.15
N SER A 54 7.65 20.41 4.51
CA SER A 54 7.16 19.23 5.24
C SER A 54 8.23 18.61 6.12
N LEU A 55 9.46 18.49 5.59
CA LEU A 55 10.61 18.01 6.38
C LEU A 55 10.93 18.95 7.53
N GLY A 56 10.95 20.26 7.29
CA GLY A 56 11.14 21.28 8.31
C GLY A 56 10.05 21.21 9.41
N ALA A 57 8.80 21.00 9.04
CA ALA A 57 7.71 20.82 9.99
C ALA A 57 7.91 19.57 10.87
N ILE A 58 8.37 18.46 10.28
CA ILE A 58 8.69 17.23 11.03
C ILE A 58 9.85 17.48 12.01
N LEU A 59 10.93 18.12 11.54
CA LEU A 59 12.09 18.44 12.41
C LEU A 59 11.73 19.40 13.54
N LEU A 60 10.91 20.42 13.28
CA LEU A 60 10.40 21.32 14.30
C LEU A 60 9.51 20.56 15.31
N GLY A 61 8.67 19.64 14.85
CA GLY A 61 7.86 18.79 15.72
C GLY A 61 8.72 17.93 16.65
N LEU A 62 9.73 17.28 16.11
CA LEU A 62 10.68 16.49 16.88
C LEU A 62 11.48 17.35 17.86
N GLY A 63 11.96 18.52 17.41
CA GLY A 63 12.66 19.49 18.26
C GLY A 63 11.79 19.96 19.44
N MET A 64 10.51 20.24 19.18
CA MET A 64 9.57 20.64 20.24
C MET A 64 9.32 19.49 21.23
N ILE A 65 9.13 18.27 20.75
CA ILE A 65 8.99 17.08 21.61
C ILE A 65 10.22 16.92 22.51
N THR A 66 11.42 17.04 21.92
CA THR A 66 12.69 16.91 22.66
C THR A 66 12.86 18.04 23.70
N PHE A 67 12.54 19.29 23.32
CA PHE A 67 12.61 20.44 24.24
C PHE A 67 11.66 20.28 25.42
N VAL A 68 10.42 19.91 25.15
CA VAL A 68 9.42 19.65 26.20
C VAL A 68 9.88 18.50 27.10
N SER A 69 10.40 17.42 26.51
CA SER A 69 10.90 16.27 27.27
C SER A 69 12.07 16.63 28.20
N ALA A 70 13.02 17.48 27.74
CA ALA A 70 14.17 17.90 28.52
C ALA A 70 13.81 18.75 29.72
N ASN A 71 12.81 19.63 29.58
CA ASN A 71 12.39 20.55 30.67
C ASN A 71 11.18 20.01 31.46
N TRP A 72 10.76 18.78 31.19
CA TRP A 72 9.50 18.22 31.68
C TRP A 72 9.41 18.15 33.17
N GLN A 73 10.49 17.89 33.88
CA GLN A 73 10.48 17.72 35.36
C GLN A 73 10.35 19.03 36.10
N GLU A 74 10.82 20.14 35.54
CA GLU A 74 10.87 21.45 36.21
C GLU A 74 9.53 22.20 36.13
N TRP A 75 8.66 21.88 35.18
CA TRP A 75 7.41 22.62 34.95
C TRP A 75 6.24 22.06 35.77
N SER A 76 5.36 22.95 36.29
CA SER A 76 4.12 22.54 36.95
C SER A 76 3.16 21.85 35.92
N ARG A 77 2.28 20.99 36.45
CA ARG A 77 1.34 20.25 35.59
C ARG A 77 0.42 21.16 34.78
N GLU A 78 -0.11 22.20 35.43
CA GLU A 78 -1.00 23.17 34.81
C GLU A 78 -0.30 23.96 33.72
N LEU A 79 0.94 24.40 33.94
CA LEU A 79 1.75 25.11 32.93
C LEU A 79 1.95 24.25 31.69
N LYS A 80 2.28 22.96 31.87
CA LYS A 80 2.43 21.98 30.78
C LYS A 80 1.19 21.90 29.90
N ILE A 81 0.03 21.73 30.54
CA ILE A 81 -1.25 21.60 29.81
C ILE A 81 -1.55 22.88 29.05
N VAL A 82 -1.41 24.05 29.68
CA VAL A 82 -1.70 25.33 29.05
C VAL A 82 -0.80 25.58 27.82
N ILE A 83 0.51 25.35 27.94
CA ILE A 83 1.46 25.53 26.81
C ILE A 83 1.12 24.62 25.67
N LEU A 84 0.90 23.34 25.95
CA LEU A 84 0.64 22.35 24.90
C LEU A 84 -0.68 22.60 24.17
N LEU A 85 -1.75 22.93 24.92
CA LEU A 85 -3.05 23.24 24.29
C LEU A 85 -2.99 24.55 23.50
N THR A 86 -2.32 25.57 24.03
CA THR A 86 -2.16 26.85 23.33
C THR A 86 -1.38 26.67 22.03
N LEU A 87 -0.29 25.89 22.08
CA LEU A 87 0.52 25.57 20.90
C LEU A 87 -0.30 24.78 19.86
N PHE A 88 -1.04 23.77 20.31
CA PHE A 88 -1.90 22.95 19.45
C PHE A 88 -2.97 23.80 18.74
N ILE A 89 -3.70 24.61 19.51
CA ILE A 89 -4.75 25.50 18.98
C ILE A 89 -4.12 26.56 18.04
N GLY A 90 -3.03 27.21 18.47
CA GLY A 90 -2.38 28.27 17.71
C GLY A 90 -1.83 27.78 16.38
N VAL A 91 -1.15 26.63 16.36
CA VAL A 91 -0.59 26.05 15.12
C VAL A 91 -1.68 25.59 14.17
N ASN A 92 -2.70 24.89 14.69
CA ASN A 92 -3.78 24.38 13.82
C ASN A 92 -4.67 25.51 13.28
N THR A 93 -5.00 26.52 14.07
CA THR A 93 -5.80 27.67 13.59
C THR A 93 -5.02 28.48 12.56
N THR A 94 -3.74 28.76 12.80
CA THR A 94 -2.88 29.46 11.84
C THR A 94 -2.69 28.64 10.57
N GLY A 95 -2.45 27.33 10.70
CA GLY A 95 -2.33 26.40 9.60
C GLY A 95 -3.58 26.36 8.73
N PHE A 96 -4.75 26.24 9.36
CA PHE A 96 -6.04 26.25 8.68
C PHE A 96 -6.32 27.58 7.97
N TYR A 97 -6.07 28.72 8.63
CA TYR A 97 -6.25 30.03 8.04
C TYR A 97 -5.39 30.24 6.79
N LEU A 98 -4.11 29.89 6.86
CA LEU A 98 -3.19 30.00 5.73
C LEU A 98 -3.54 29.02 4.59
N TRP A 99 -3.98 27.82 4.93
CA TRP A 99 -4.34 26.80 3.94
C TRP A 99 -5.62 27.14 3.19
N ARG A 100 -6.61 27.76 3.86
CA ARG A 100 -7.93 28.08 3.28
C ARG A 100 -7.93 29.36 2.45
N GLN A 101 -6.85 30.15 2.40
CA GLN A 101 -6.85 31.42 1.66
C GLN A 101 -7.08 31.17 0.16
N PRO A 102 -8.04 31.89 -0.48
CA PRO A 102 -8.33 31.74 -1.91
C PRO A 102 -7.16 32.21 -2.78
N ASN A 103 -6.99 31.57 -3.93
CA ASN A 103 -5.93 31.83 -4.91
C ASN A 103 -6.18 33.15 -5.69
N THR A 104 -6.08 34.30 -5.06
CA THR A 104 -6.36 35.60 -5.70
C THR A 104 -5.18 36.23 -6.45
N LEU A 105 -3.94 35.79 -6.22
CA LEU A 105 -2.74 36.24 -6.95
C LEU A 105 -1.75 35.08 -7.10
N ALA A 106 -1.46 34.69 -8.33
CA ALA A 106 -0.86 33.42 -8.73
C ALA A 106 0.48 32.98 -8.07
N ASN A 107 1.25 33.85 -7.42
CA ASN A 107 2.58 33.50 -6.90
C ASN A 107 2.69 33.51 -5.36
N THR A 108 2.02 34.40 -4.66
CA THR A 108 2.12 34.50 -3.18
C THR A 108 1.15 33.57 -2.46
N SER A 109 0.02 33.27 -3.06
CA SER A 109 -1.01 32.36 -2.55
C SER A 109 -0.49 30.92 -2.41
N ASN A 110 0.25 30.43 -3.41
CA ASN A 110 0.80 29.06 -3.36
C ASN A 110 1.80 28.85 -2.20
N LYS A 111 2.58 29.86 -1.83
CA LYS A 111 3.54 29.75 -0.70
C LYS A 111 2.81 29.70 0.64
N LYS A 112 1.79 30.55 0.83
CA LYS A 112 0.98 30.59 2.07
C LYS A 112 0.20 29.30 2.26
N GLN A 113 -0.43 28.76 1.21
CA GLN A 113 -1.18 27.51 1.27
C GLN A 113 -0.29 26.31 1.62
N ARG A 114 0.94 26.27 1.09
CA ARG A 114 1.93 25.23 1.43
C ARG A 114 2.41 25.35 2.86
N LEU A 115 2.67 26.57 3.32
CA LEU A 115 3.02 26.81 4.71
C LEU A 115 1.89 26.35 5.63
N GLY A 116 0.63 26.69 5.29
CA GLY A 116 -0.54 26.22 6.01
C GLY A 116 -0.63 24.70 6.07
N HIS A 117 -0.37 24.02 4.93
CA HIS A 117 -0.31 22.56 4.88
C HIS A 117 0.80 21.98 5.81
N GLY A 118 2.01 22.55 5.78
CA GLY A 118 3.09 22.16 6.69
C GLY A 118 2.73 22.36 8.18
N LEU A 119 2.07 23.49 8.49
CA LEU A 119 1.60 23.76 9.86
C LEU A 119 0.52 22.77 10.32
N LEU A 120 -0.37 22.31 9.44
CA LEU A 120 -1.37 21.29 9.79
C LEU A 120 -0.72 19.93 10.06
N ILE A 121 0.32 19.55 9.29
CA ILE A 121 1.13 18.35 9.58
C ILE A 121 1.83 18.51 10.96
N PHE A 122 2.42 19.66 11.20
CA PHE A 122 3.04 19.96 12.49
C PHE A 122 2.02 19.92 13.64
N GLY A 123 0.80 20.45 13.42
CA GLY A 123 -0.31 20.36 14.35
C GLY A 123 -0.70 18.91 14.68
N ALA A 124 -0.66 18.02 13.70
CA ALA A 124 -0.89 16.57 13.92
C ALA A 124 0.21 15.93 14.79
N LEU A 125 1.47 16.37 14.67
CA LEU A 125 2.57 15.92 15.55
C LEU A 125 2.40 16.47 16.97
N ILE A 126 2.02 17.74 17.12
CA ILE A 126 1.72 18.35 18.43
C ILE A 126 0.57 17.62 19.13
N LEU A 127 -0.45 17.17 18.38
CA LEU A 127 -1.53 16.36 18.94
C LEU A 127 -0.99 15.09 19.61
N GLY A 128 -0.07 14.38 18.94
CA GLY A 128 0.57 13.19 19.52
C GLY A 128 1.37 13.50 20.78
N ALA A 129 2.14 14.60 20.77
CA ALA A 129 2.86 15.04 21.96
C ALA A 129 1.89 15.36 23.13
N ASN A 130 0.78 16.04 22.83
CA ASN A 130 -0.25 16.32 23.86
C ASN A 130 -0.81 15.04 24.46
N ILE A 131 -1.20 14.07 23.63
CA ILE A 131 -1.76 12.79 24.10
C ILE A 131 -0.73 12.04 24.96
N ALA A 132 0.53 11.93 24.48
CA ALA A 132 1.59 11.23 25.18
C ALA A 132 1.89 11.86 26.55
N LEU A 133 1.98 13.18 26.61
CA LEU A 133 2.29 13.90 27.83
C LEU A 133 1.12 13.91 28.82
N MET A 134 -0.13 13.98 28.33
CA MET A 134 -1.30 13.80 29.19
C MET A 134 -1.37 12.38 29.75
N ALA A 135 -1.11 11.36 28.94
CA ALA A 135 -1.08 9.98 29.41
C ALA A 135 -0.03 9.78 30.52
N GLN A 136 1.17 10.36 30.37
CA GLN A 136 2.20 10.34 31.43
C GLN A 136 1.78 11.06 32.72
N MET A 137 1.19 12.25 32.59
CA MET A 137 0.80 13.05 33.75
C MET A 137 -0.31 12.41 34.59
N PHE A 138 -1.26 11.79 33.92
CA PHE A 138 -2.42 11.18 34.55
C PHE A 138 -2.27 9.69 34.79
N HIS A 139 -1.11 9.11 34.45
CA HIS A 139 -0.85 7.67 34.53
C HIS A 139 -1.96 6.85 33.83
N ILE A 140 -2.43 7.36 32.69
CA ILE A 140 -3.47 6.73 31.90
C ILE A 140 -2.81 5.85 30.85
N GLY A 141 -3.01 4.55 30.96
CA GLY A 141 -2.66 3.58 29.93
C GLY A 141 -1.27 2.97 30.08
N ASP A 142 -1.25 1.69 30.41
CA ASP A 142 -0.03 0.88 30.48
C ASP A 142 0.38 0.33 29.11
N SER A 143 -0.44 0.55 28.06
CA SER A 143 -0.20 -0.03 26.74
C SER A 143 0.38 0.97 25.75
N PRO A 144 1.62 0.76 25.26
CA PRO A 144 2.24 1.65 24.26
C PRO A 144 1.42 1.78 22.97
N TYR A 145 0.71 0.74 22.56
CA TYR A 145 -0.11 0.74 21.33
C TYR A 145 -1.31 1.70 21.42
N GLY A 146 -1.86 1.89 22.63
CA GLY A 146 -3.00 2.78 22.86
C GLY A 146 -2.70 4.22 22.45
N LEU A 147 -1.48 4.71 22.72
CA LEU A 147 -1.04 6.03 22.31
C LEU A 147 -1.15 6.21 20.78
N TYR A 148 -0.62 5.27 20.02
CA TYR A 148 -0.61 5.36 18.54
C TYR A 148 -2.01 5.25 17.94
N ILE A 149 -2.89 4.41 18.52
CA ILE A 149 -4.27 4.27 18.06
C ILE A 149 -5.06 5.56 18.31
N VAL A 150 -5.00 6.12 19.53
CA VAL A 150 -5.72 7.36 19.88
C VAL A 150 -5.19 8.54 19.07
N TRP A 151 -3.87 8.64 18.93
CA TRP A 151 -3.24 9.66 18.09
C TRP A 151 -3.68 9.53 16.64
N GLY A 152 -3.62 8.31 16.06
CA GLY A 152 -4.06 8.02 14.71
C GLY A 152 -5.52 8.38 14.48
N LEU A 153 -6.41 8.07 15.43
CA LEU A 153 -7.83 8.47 15.38
C LEU A 153 -8.01 9.98 15.39
N GLY A 154 -7.27 10.70 16.22
CA GLY A 154 -7.30 12.17 16.25
C GLY A 154 -6.87 12.80 14.92
N VAL A 155 -5.76 12.30 14.33
CA VAL A 155 -5.29 12.75 13.00
C VAL A 155 -6.26 12.34 11.90
N LEU A 156 -6.93 11.18 12.02
CA LEU A 156 -7.95 10.72 11.09
C LEU A 156 -9.13 11.71 11.00
N VAL A 157 -9.62 12.19 12.14
CA VAL A 157 -10.67 13.23 12.20
C VAL A 157 -10.20 14.51 11.50
N MET A 158 -8.94 14.93 11.70
CA MET A 158 -8.37 16.07 10.98
C MET A 158 -8.32 15.79 9.47
N ALA A 159 -7.92 14.58 9.04
CA ALA A 159 -7.84 14.21 7.63
C ALA A 159 -9.21 14.24 6.93
N TYR A 160 -10.25 13.74 7.58
CA TYR A 160 -11.62 13.79 7.07
C TYR A 160 -12.15 15.23 6.97
N SER A 161 -11.90 16.05 8.00
CA SER A 161 -12.39 17.42 8.07
C SER A 161 -11.72 18.33 7.04
N LEU A 162 -10.41 18.13 6.79
CA LEU A 162 -9.61 18.97 5.94
C LEU A 162 -9.42 18.39 4.52
N GLN A 163 -9.80 17.15 4.29
CA GLN A 163 -9.61 16.42 3.01
C GLN A 163 -8.15 16.41 2.54
N LEU A 164 -7.21 16.32 3.49
CA LEU A 164 -5.77 16.36 3.22
C LEU A 164 -5.18 14.94 3.19
N ALA A 165 -4.74 14.53 2.01
CA ALA A 165 -4.16 13.21 1.79
C ALA A 165 -2.94 12.93 2.69
N SER A 166 -2.11 13.91 3.00
CA SER A 166 -0.95 13.75 3.87
C SER A 166 -1.34 13.39 5.32
N LEU A 167 -2.38 14.04 5.85
CA LEU A 167 -2.91 13.70 7.18
C LEU A 167 -3.54 12.31 7.19
N GLY A 168 -4.24 11.94 6.11
CA GLY A 168 -4.78 10.60 5.94
C GLY A 168 -3.70 9.53 5.99
N VAL A 169 -2.59 9.71 5.27
CA VAL A 169 -1.46 8.77 5.29
C VAL A 169 -0.84 8.69 6.69
N ILE A 170 -0.63 9.83 7.37
CA ILE A 170 -0.10 9.85 8.73
C ILE A 170 -1.03 9.11 9.70
N ALA A 171 -2.34 9.34 9.63
CA ALA A 171 -3.31 8.64 10.47
C ALA A 171 -3.26 7.12 10.29
N ILE A 172 -3.21 6.66 9.03
CA ILE A 172 -3.14 5.23 8.70
C ILE A 172 -1.83 4.61 9.18
N LEU A 173 -0.70 5.30 9.00
CA LEU A 173 0.60 4.82 9.48
C LEU A 173 0.66 4.76 11.01
N LEU A 174 0.11 5.74 11.72
CA LEU A 174 0.03 5.73 13.19
C LEU A 174 -0.83 4.58 13.70
N MET A 175 -2.02 4.37 13.12
CA MET A 175 -2.88 3.26 13.49
C MET A 175 -2.25 1.91 13.14
N GLY A 176 -1.56 1.82 11.99
CA GLY A 176 -0.79 0.63 11.59
C GLY A 176 0.36 0.34 12.56
N LEU A 177 1.12 1.35 13.01
CA LEU A 177 2.15 1.20 14.04
C LEU A 177 1.53 0.74 15.38
N GLY A 178 0.42 1.34 15.78
CA GLY A 178 -0.33 0.91 16.96
C GLY A 178 -0.75 -0.57 16.86
N TYR A 179 -1.23 -0.99 15.70
CA TYR A 179 -1.55 -2.38 15.42
C TYR A 179 -0.34 -3.31 15.57
N LEU A 180 0.81 -2.98 14.93
CA LEU A 180 2.03 -3.79 15.00
C LEU A 180 2.56 -3.92 16.45
N ILE A 181 2.58 -2.82 17.21
CA ILE A 181 2.99 -2.82 18.61
C ILE A 181 2.00 -3.61 19.48
N GLY A 182 0.70 -3.50 19.16
CA GLY A 182 -0.36 -4.19 19.89
C GLY A 182 -0.53 -5.67 19.54
N LEU A 183 0.18 -6.22 18.55
CA LEU A 183 0.08 -7.63 18.17
C LEU A 183 0.36 -8.57 19.34
N SER A 184 1.31 -8.23 20.23
CA SER A 184 1.61 -9.03 21.42
C SER A 184 0.40 -9.17 22.36
N SER A 185 -0.46 -8.16 22.42
CA SER A 185 -1.68 -8.21 23.26
C SER A 185 -2.74 -9.20 22.76
N LEU A 186 -2.67 -9.61 21.51
CA LEU A 186 -3.56 -10.63 20.94
C LEU A 186 -3.20 -12.04 21.42
N PHE A 187 -1.94 -12.27 21.81
CA PHE A 187 -1.46 -13.58 22.30
C PHE A 187 -1.57 -13.71 23.84
N TYR A 188 -1.62 -12.59 24.54
CA TYR A 188 -1.76 -12.56 26.00
C TYR A 188 -3.02 -11.76 26.37
N PRO A 189 -4.21 -12.39 26.39
CA PRO A 189 -5.45 -11.69 26.64
C PRO A 189 -5.49 -11.18 28.10
N GLY A 190 -5.43 -9.86 28.21
CA GLY A 190 -5.75 -9.14 29.45
C GLY A 190 -7.25 -8.77 29.51
N GLU A 191 -7.58 -7.79 30.32
CA GLU A 191 -8.94 -7.23 30.30
C GLU A 191 -9.26 -6.61 28.95
N VAL A 192 -10.43 -6.94 28.38
CA VAL A 192 -10.86 -6.48 27.06
C VAL A 192 -11.11 -4.96 27.12
N SER A 193 -10.18 -4.19 26.61
CA SER A 193 -10.36 -2.75 26.41
C SER A 193 -10.87 -2.45 24.99
N TRP A 194 -11.54 -1.30 24.79
CA TRP A 194 -11.98 -0.86 23.45
C TRP A 194 -10.81 -0.70 22.47
N LEU A 195 -9.61 -0.37 22.97
CA LEU A 195 -8.38 -0.30 22.17
C LEU A 195 -7.96 -1.69 21.65
N GLN A 196 -8.09 -2.71 22.50
CA GLN A 196 -7.80 -4.09 22.10
C GLN A 196 -8.77 -4.58 21.01
N LEU A 197 -10.04 -4.17 21.09
CA LEU A 197 -11.02 -4.47 20.02
C LEU A 197 -10.62 -3.85 18.69
N ILE A 198 -10.09 -2.61 18.68
CA ILE A 198 -9.59 -2.00 17.43
C ILE A 198 -8.43 -2.80 16.85
N ILE A 199 -7.51 -3.31 17.67
CA ILE A 199 -6.40 -4.15 17.21
C ILE A 199 -6.92 -5.48 16.70
N GLU A 200 -7.81 -6.12 17.44
CA GLU A 200 -8.37 -7.42 17.07
C GLU A 200 -9.10 -7.39 15.72
N TYR A 201 -9.84 -6.30 15.44
CA TYR A 201 -10.63 -6.13 14.21
C TYR A 201 -10.04 -5.06 13.28
N MET A 202 -8.71 -4.89 13.28
CA MET A 202 -8.05 -3.83 12.52
C MET A 202 -8.34 -3.90 11.02
N SER A 203 -8.56 -5.07 10.46
CA SER A 203 -8.93 -5.24 9.05
C SER A 203 -10.30 -4.62 8.74
N LEU A 204 -11.32 -4.86 9.59
CA LEU A 204 -12.65 -4.27 9.46
C LEU A 204 -12.64 -2.77 9.74
N VAL A 205 -11.94 -2.35 10.79
CA VAL A 205 -11.74 -0.92 11.12
C VAL A 205 -11.07 -0.19 9.96
N GLY A 206 -10.06 -0.81 9.34
CA GLY A 206 -9.37 -0.28 8.18
C GLY A 206 -10.28 -0.11 6.97
N VAL A 207 -11.10 -1.11 6.66
CA VAL A 207 -12.08 -1.02 5.55
C VAL A 207 -13.08 0.08 5.82
N LEU A 208 -13.61 0.21 7.04
CA LEU A 208 -14.63 1.19 7.38
C LEU A 208 -14.10 2.62 7.47
N LEU A 209 -12.85 2.81 7.90
CA LEU A 209 -12.30 4.14 8.13
C LEU A 209 -11.34 4.60 7.01
N PHE A 210 -10.52 3.71 6.44
CA PHE A 210 -9.46 4.15 5.51
C PHE A 210 -9.92 4.12 4.06
N ILE A 211 -10.77 3.15 3.68
CA ILE A 211 -11.27 3.09 2.29
C ILE A 211 -12.17 4.30 1.98
N PRO A 212 -13.16 4.67 2.81
CA PRO A 212 -13.93 5.90 2.57
C PRO A 212 -13.05 7.16 2.53
N LEU A 213 -12.00 7.23 3.39
CA LEU A 213 -11.06 8.35 3.38
C LEU A 213 -10.30 8.45 2.05
N ALA A 214 -9.92 7.32 1.45
CA ALA A 214 -9.25 7.30 0.15
C ALA A 214 -10.13 7.90 -0.95
N TYR A 215 -11.44 7.59 -0.96
CA TYR A 215 -12.41 8.19 -1.86
C TYR A 215 -12.67 9.67 -1.55
N TRP A 216 -12.79 10.01 -0.26
CA TRP A 216 -13.04 11.38 0.18
C TRP A 216 -11.91 12.33 -0.19
N CYS A 217 -10.66 11.88 -0.04
CA CYS A 217 -9.46 12.64 -0.44
C CYS A 217 -9.06 12.42 -1.91
N ASN A 218 -9.73 11.54 -2.65
CA ASN A 218 -9.40 11.15 -4.03
C ASN A 218 -7.91 10.80 -4.20
N SER A 219 -7.35 10.00 -3.29
CA SER A 219 -5.91 9.76 -3.17
C SER A 219 -5.54 8.29 -3.35
N ARG A 220 -4.78 7.99 -4.42
CA ARG A 220 -4.22 6.66 -4.66
C ARG A 220 -3.23 6.22 -3.58
N VAL A 221 -2.53 7.18 -2.95
CA VAL A 221 -1.55 6.88 -1.90
C VAL A 221 -2.27 6.41 -0.63
N ILE A 222 -3.36 7.08 -0.23
CA ILE A 222 -4.19 6.64 0.90
C ILE A 222 -4.70 5.23 0.65
N PHE A 223 -5.29 4.96 -0.52
CA PHE A 223 -5.80 3.64 -0.87
C PHE A 223 -4.70 2.56 -0.81
N PHE A 224 -3.52 2.86 -1.36
CA PHE A 224 -2.38 1.92 -1.35
C PHE A 224 -1.95 1.57 0.08
N VAL A 225 -1.69 2.57 0.93
CA VAL A 225 -1.22 2.36 2.31
C VAL A 225 -2.31 1.70 3.16
N ALA A 226 -3.56 2.12 2.99
CA ALA A 226 -4.72 1.50 3.65
C ALA A 226 -4.83 0.02 3.32
N THR A 227 -4.79 -0.32 2.02
CA THR A 227 -4.88 -1.70 1.55
C THR A 227 -3.77 -2.57 2.12
N LEU A 228 -2.52 -2.07 2.18
CA LEU A 228 -1.41 -2.83 2.79
C LEU A 228 -1.66 -3.16 4.26
N ILE A 229 -2.15 -2.20 5.06
CA ILE A 229 -2.42 -2.42 6.47
C ILE A 229 -3.63 -3.34 6.67
N ILE A 230 -4.69 -3.18 5.87
CA ILE A 230 -5.88 -4.03 5.89
C ILE A 230 -5.50 -5.48 5.57
N LEU A 231 -4.71 -5.69 4.51
CA LEU A 231 -4.26 -7.03 4.13
C LEU A 231 -3.36 -7.66 5.19
N LEU A 232 -2.42 -6.90 5.74
CA LEU A 232 -1.56 -7.39 6.82
C LEU A 232 -2.40 -7.81 8.04
N ALA A 233 -3.37 -7.00 8.43
CA ALA A 233 -4.27 -7.31 9.55
C ALA A 233 -5.15 -8.54 9.25
N LEU A 234 -5.68 -8.63 8.05
CA LEU A 234 -6.48 -9.77 7.60
C LEU A 234 -5.67 -11.07 7.61
N GLU A 235 -4.44 -11.04 7.08
CA GLU A 235 -3.55 -12.21 7.09
C GLU A 235 -3.25 -12.68 8.50
N ILE A 236 -2.88 -11.78 9.41
CA ILE A 236 -2.59 -12.13 10.80
C ILE A 236 -3.84 -12.73 11.47
N SER A 237 -5.02 -12.17 11.21
CA SER A 237 -6.29 -12.69 11.72
C SER A 237 -6.59 -14.10 11.20
N LEU A 238 -6.41 -14.33 9.90
CA LEU A 238 -6.61 -15.63 9.25
C LEU A 238 -5.62 -16.69 9.74
N PHE A 239 -4.32 -16.33 9.84
CA PHE A 239 -3.31 -17.24 10.39
C PHE A 239 -3.57 -17.60 11.85
N ARG A 240 -4.08 -16.65 12.65
CA ARG A 240 -4.49 -16.92 14.03
C ARG A 240 -5.62 -17.95 14.10
N VAL A 241 -6.65 -17.81 13.25
CA VAL A 241 -7.74 -18.79 13.16
C VAL A 241 -7.23 -20.15 12.69
N PHE A 242 -6.35 -20.19 11.70
CA PHE A 242 -5.73 -21.41 11.22
C PHE A 242 -4.97 -22.14 12.34
N ASN A 243 -4.11 -21.44 13.08
CA ASN A 243 -3.31 -22.02 14.18
C ASN A 243 -4.21 -22.55 15.32
N LEU A 244 -5.32 -21.87 15.62
CA LEU A 244 -6.23 -22.29 16.68
C LEU A 244 -7.13 -23.47 16.26
N SER A 245 -7.53 -23.55 15.01
CA SER A 245 -8.46 -24.57 14.50
C SER A 245 -7.75 -25.83 14.01
N ASN A 246 -6.48 -25.71 13.65
CA ASN A 246 -5.66 -26.75 12.98
C ASN A 246 -6.39 -27.40 11.79
N ASN A 247 -7.17 -26.62 11.05
CA ASN A 247 -7.98 -27.09 9.93
C ASN A 247 -7.47 -26.46 8.62
N GLY A 248 -7.11 -27.31 7.65
CA GLY A 248 -6.58 -26.89 6.36
C GLY A 248 -7.48 -25.96 5.54
N VAL A 249 -8.79 -25.92 5.82
CA VAL A 249 -9.71 -24.97 5.20
C VAL A 249 -9.27 -23.52 5.52
N TRP A 250 -8.91 -23.24 6.76
CA TRP A 250 -8.49 -21.90 7.17
C TRP A 250 -7.13 -21.50 6.56
N GLY A 251 -6.20 -22.47 6.44
CA GLY A 251 -4.94 -22.24 5.74
C GLY A 251 -5.15 -21.95 4.25
N ALA A 252 -6.05 -22.66 3.58
CA ALA A 252 -6.41 -22.39 2.20
C ALA A 252 -7.05 -21.00 2.03
N ILE A 253 -7.97 -20.61 2.93
CA ILE A 253 -8.58 -19.27 2.93
C ILE A 253 -7.53 -18.19 3.17
N ALA A 254 -6.62 -18.37 4.12
CA ALA A 254 -5.58 -17.39 4.42
C ALA A 254 -4.73 -17.04 3.19
N LEU A 255 -4.32 -18.02 2.42
CA LEU A 255 -3.46 -17.79 1.26
C LEU A 255 -4.21 -17.28 0.02
N THR A 256 -5.51 -17.50 -0.08
CA THR A 256 -6.27 -17.24 -1.32
C THR A 256 -7.28 -16.10 -1.23
N LEU A 257 -7.78 -15.79 -0.05
CA LEU A 257 -8.77 -14.72 0.15
C LEU A 257 -8.22 -13.32 -0.19
N PRO A 258 -7.01 -12.91 0.26
CA PRO A 258 -6.49 -11.58 -0.03
C PRO A 258 -6.32 -11.27 -1.52
N PRO A 259 -5.68 -12.13 -2.36
CA PRO A 259 -5.57 -11.86 -3.78
C PRO A 259 -6.92 -11.94 -4.50
N ALA A 260 -7.85 -12.78 -4.03
CA ALA A 260 -9.21 -12.85 -4.57
C ALA A 260 -9.99 -11.55 -4.32
N LEU A 261 -9.94 -11.02 -3.09
CA LEU A 261 -10.55 -9.74 -2.70
C LEU A 261 -9.98 -8.58 -3.53
N LEU A 262 -8.66 -8.50 -3.66
CA LEU A 262 -8.01 -7.44 -4.43
C LEU A 262 -8.34 -7.48 -5.92
N TRP A 263 -8.44 -8.66 -6.51
CA TRP A 263 -8.74 -8.79 -7.93
C TRP A 263 -10.19 -8.48 -8.25
N GLY A 264 -11.11 -8.91 -7.37
CA GLY A 264 -12.55 -8.65 -7.48
C GLY A 264 -12.94 -7.19 -7.25
N TYR A 265 -12.07 -6.41 -6.58
CA TYR A 265 -12.36 -5.05 -6.16
C TYR A 265 -12.81 -4.15 -7.32
N ASP A 266 -13.97 -3.50 -7.15
CA ASP A 266 -14.50 -2.51 -8.08
C ASP A 266 -14.98 -1.27 -7.32
N ASP A 267 -14.65 -0.08 -7.85
CA ASP A 267 -15.02 1.22 -7.28
C ASP A 267 -16.54 1.46 -7.22
N ILE A 268 -17.33 0.68 -7.95
CA ILE A 268 -18.80 0.81 -8.00
C ILE A 268 -19.47 0.49 -6.65
N VAL A 269 -18.81 -0.23 -5.77
CA VAL A 269 -19.28 -0.49 -4.39
C VAL A 269 -19.63 0.83 -3.67
N TRP A 270 -18.93 1.89 -3.99
CA TRP A 270 -19.12 3.24 -3.43
C TRP A 270 -19.91 4.15 -4.37
N HIS A 271 -21.13 3.88 -4.59
CA HIS A 271 -22.18 4.39 -5.50
C HIS A 271 -22.18 5.85 -5.98
N LYS A 272 -21.17 6.65 -5.76
CA LYS A 272 -21.10 8.08 -6.16
C LYS A 272 -19.85 8.47 -6.94
N VAL A 273 -19.01 7.52 -7.34
CA VAL A 273 -17.76 7.82 -8.03
C VAL A 273 -17.80 7.29 -9.46
N ASP A 274 -18.03 8.18 -10.42
CA ASP A 274 -18.06 7.88 -11.86
C ASP A 274 -16.69 7.44 -12.44
N SER A 275 -15.61 7.51 -11.66
CA SER A 275 -14.27 7.21 -12.11
C SER A 275 -13.70 5.98 -11.38
N ARG A 276 -13.33 4.94 -12.12
CA ARG A 276 -12.62 3.75 -11.62
C ARG A 276 -11.17 4.08 -11.26
N ILE A 277 -10.97 4.79 -10.13
CA ILE A 277 -9.68 5.36 -9.73
C ILE A 277 -8.78 4.30 -9.12
N PHE A 278 -9.34 3.38 -8.32
CA PHE A 278 -8.59 2.43 -7.48
C PHE A 278 -8.59 1.01 -8.02
N GLN A 279 -9.53 0.62 -8.91
CA GLN A 279 -9.62 -0.72 -9.47
C GLN A 279 -8.30 -1.20 -10.11
N SER A 280 -7.64 -0.35 -10.90
CA SER A 280 -6.36 -0.72 -11.53
C SER A 280 -5.26 -0.92 -10.49
N LEU A 281 -5.28 -0.16 -9.40
CA LEU A 281 -4.31 -0.26 -8.32
C LEU A 281 -4.53 -1.52 -7.49
N ALA A 282 -5.79 -1.85 -7.19
CA ALA A 282 -6.15 -3.10 -6.50
C ALA A 282 -5.73 -4.33 -7.31
N LYS A 283 -5.98 -4.36 -8.63
CA LYS A 283 -5.52 -5.45 -9.51
C LYS A 283 -4.00 -5.57 -9.56
N ASN A 284 -3.28 -4.45 -9.58
CA ASN A 284 -1.82 -4.49 -9.51
C ASN A 284 -1.33 -5.06 -8.17
N LEU A 285 -1.96 -4.68 -7.06
CA LEU A 285 -1.66 -5.23 -5.74
C LEU A 285 -1.95 -6.73 -5.67
N ALA A 286 -3.04 -7.21 -6.30
CA ALA A 286 -3.34 -8.63 -6.42
C ALA A 286 -2.23 -9.41 -7.14
N ILE A 287 -1.72 -8.85 -8.25
CA ILE A 287 -0.59 -9.45 -8.99
C ILE A 287 0.67 -9.48 -8.13
N TRP A 288 0.97 -8.40 -7.41
CA TRP A 288 2.10 -8.36 -6.48
C TRP A 288 1.96 -9.41 -5.38
N TYR A 289 0.78 -9.52 -4.79
CA TYR A 289 0.48 -10.51 -3.75
C TYR A 289 0.67 -11.94 -4.28
N LEU A 290 0.08 -12.27 -5.43
CA LEU A 290 0.24 -13.57 -6.09
C LEU A 290 1.71 -13.85 -6.43
N SER A 291 2.45 -12.87 -6.93
CA SER A 291 3.86 -13.04 -7.29
C SER A 291 4.73 -13.36 -6.06
N ILE A 292 4.53 -12.65 -4.96
CA ILE A 292 5.25 -12.89 -3.70
C ILE A 292 4.79 -14.22 -3.08
N GLY A 293 3.48 -14.47 -3.04
CA GLY A 293 2.91 -15.70 -2.50
C GLY A 293 3.41 -16.94 -3.25
N PHE A 294 3.37 -16.94 -4.58
CA PHE A 294 3.89 -18.05 -5.39
C PHE A 294 5.40 -18.20 -5.24
N PHE A 295 6.15 -17.10 -5.13
CA PHE A 295 7.57 -17.18 -4.87
C PHE A 295 7.86 -17.87 -3.53
N CYS A 296 7.16 -17.52 -2.44
CA CYS A 296 7.31 -18.18 -1.14
C CYS A 296 6.86 -19.65 -1.20
N LEU A 297 5.68 -19.92 -1.76
CA LEU A 297 5.12 -21.27 -1.89
C LEU A 297 5.89 -22.15 -2.88
N SER A 298 6.72 -21.58 -3.74
CA SER A 298 7.55 -22.34 -4.67
C SER A 298 8.69 -23.11 -4.01
N TYR A 299 9.04 -22.79 -2.77
CA TYR A 299 10.06 -23.51 -2.01
C TYR A 299 9.46 -24.70 -1.26
N GLN A 300 10.16 -25.87 -1.32
CA GLN A 300 9.73 -27.10 -0.64
C GLN A 300 9.71 -26.96 0.89
N ILE A 301 10.66 -26.20 1.43
CA ILE A 301 10.77 -25.95 2.88
C ILE A 301 9.52 -25.29 3.45
N PHE A 302 8.83 -24.46 2.65
CA PHE A 302 7.60 -23.80 3.06
C PHE A 302 6.47 -24.81 3.36
N TRP A 303 6.40 -25.87 2.56
CA TRP A 303 5.42 -26.94 2.72
C TRP A 303 5.79 -27.95 3.82
N GLN A 304 7.07 -28.14 4.07
CA GLN A 304 7.55 -29.12 5.07
C GLN A 304 7.51 -28.57 6.49
N ASP A 305 7.99 -27.36 6.69
CA ASP A 305 8.23 -26.80 8.02
C ASP A 305 7.27 -25.67 8.38
N PHE A 306 7.18 -24.62 7.55
CA PHE A 306 6.48 -23.40 7.91
C PHE A 306 4.96 -23.56 8.07
N LEU A 307 4.30 -24.33 7.20
CA LEU A 307 2.85 -24.61 7.31
C LEU A 307 2.51 -25.62 8.40
N LEU A 308 3.51 -26.37 8.90
CA LEU A 308 3.31 -27.46 9.87
C LEU A 308 3.81 -27.11 11.27
N GLU A 309 4.75 -26.16 11.41
CA GLU A 309 5.10 -25.60 12.71
C GLU A 309 3.91 -24.73 13.19
N ASN A 310 3.03 -25.38 13.94
CA ASN A 310 2.05 -24.65 14.73
C ASN A 310 2.82 -23.68 15.63
N PHE A 311 2.66 -22.39 15.42
CA PHE A 311 3.06 -21.40 16.42
C PHE A 311 2.29 -21.75 17.69
N TYR A 312 2.95 -22.44 18.61
CA TYR A 312 2.38 -22.85 19.89
C TYR A 312 1.98 -21.61 20.68
N GLY A 313 0.81 -21.09 20.40
CA GLY A 313 0.11 -20.12 21.21
C GLY A 313 -0.87 -20.87 22.10
N THR A 314 -0.71 -20.71 23.42
CA THR A 314 -1.63 -21.15 24.45
C THR A 314 -3.09 -21.01 23.99
N SER A 315 -3.89 -22.03 24.27
CA SER A 315 -5.31 -22.19 23.88
C SER A 315 -6.19 -20.97 24.18
N SER A 316 -6.13 -19.96 23.32
CA SER A 316 -7.11 -18.90 23.29
C SER A 316 -8.29 -19.41 22.47
N LYS A 317 -9.48 -19.36 23.05
CA LYS A 317 -10.72 -19.73 22.35
C LYS A 317 -10.86 -18.83 21.11
N ILE A 318 -11.20 -19.42 19.96
CA ILE A 318 -11.58 -18.64 18.78
C ILE A 318 -12.80 -17.81 19.18
N HIS A 319 -12.63 -16.49 19.21
CA HIS A 319 -13.73 -15.59 19.44
C HIS A 319 -14.67 -15.66 18.23
N TRP A 320 -15.96 -15.86 18.45
CA TRP A 320 -16.97 -15.97 17.38
C TRP A 320 -16.97 -14.75 16.43
N PHE A 321 -16.57 -13.60 16.93
CA PHE A 321 -16.39 -12.38 16.14
C PHE A 321 -15.33 -12.50 15.03
N THR A 322 -14.25 -13.26 15.25
CA THR A 322 -13.21 -13.49 14.20
C THR A 322 -13.81 -14.31 13.05
N LEU A 323 -14.73 -15.23 13.35
CA LEU A 323 -15.47 -15.94 12.31
C LEU A 323 -16.37 -14.99 11.52
N VAL A 324 -17.02 -14.02 12.19
CA VAL A 324 -17.84 -13.00 11.52
C VAL A 324 -16.99 -12.14 10.60
N GLU A 325 -15.79 -11.74 11.02
CA GLU A 325 -14.83 -11.00 10.21
C GLU A 325 -14.48 -11.76 8.92
N VAL A 326 -14.10 -13.03 9.05
CA VAL A 326 -13.74 -13.86 7.89
C VAL A 326 -14.93 -14.06 6.96
N LEU A 327 -16.13 -14.35 7.52
CA LEU A 327 -17.35 -14.49 6.73
C LEU A 327 -17.71 -13.19 5.99
N PHE A 328 -17.48 -12.04 6.60
CA PHE A 328 -17.65 -10.75 5.94
C PHE A 328 -16.75 -10.61 4.71
N PHE A 329 -15.44 -10.87 4.85
CA PHE A 329 -14.51 -10.75 3.73
C PHE A 329 -14.75 -11.81 2.65
N VAL A 330 -15.09 -13.04 3.02
CA VAL A 330 -15.48 -14.09 2.06
C VAL A 330 -16.76 -13.69 1.31
N GLY A 331 -17.78 -13.21 2.02
CA GLY A 331 -19.02 -12.73 1.41
C GLY A 331 -18.80 -11.55 0.47
N LEU A 332 -17.95 -10.59 0.88
CA LEU A 332 -17.56 -9.44 0.07
C LEU A 332 -16.85 -9.91 -1.22
N THR A 333 -15.88 -10.82 -1.10
CA THR A 333 -15.15 -11.37 -2.25
C THR A 333 -16.09 -12.08 -3.21
N ILE A 334 -16.99 -12.95 -2.73
CA ILE A 334 -17.97 -13.63 -3.59
C ILE A 334 -18.85 -12.60 -4.30
N TRP A 335 -19.32 -11.59 -3.61
CA TRP A 335 -20.15 -10.54 -4.20
C TRP A 335 -19.41 -9.75 -5.28
N GLU A 336 -18.15 -9.36 -5.04
CA GLU A 336 -17.31 -8.66 -6.03
C GLU A 336 -17.07 -9.52 -7.29
N TRP A 337 -16.78 -10.82 -7.13
CA TRP A 337 -16.59 -11.72 -8.26
C TRP A 337 -17.87 -11.96 -9.06
N LEU A 338 -19.03 -12.08 -8.38
CA LEU A 338 -20.33 -12.16 -9.04
C LEU A 338 -20.63 -10.88 -9.83
N PHE A 339 -20.27 -9.73 -9.26
CA PHE A 339 -20.42 -8.44 -9.93
C PHE A 339 -19.49 -8.32 -11.14
N LEU A 340 -18.22 -8.71 -11.01
CA LEU A 340 -17.25 -8.75 -12.09
C LEU A 340 -17.75 -9.64 -13.26
N ALA A 341 -18.34 -10.81 -12.96
CA ALA A 341 -18.90 -11.70 -13.96
C ALA A 341 -20.13 -11.12 -14.69
N ARG A 342 -20.88 -10.22 -14.01
CA ARG A 342 -22.04 -9.54 -14.60
C ARG A 342 -21.66 -8.36 -15.49
N GLN A 343 -20.60 -7.62 -15.20
CA GLN A 343 -20.21 -6.42 -15.95
C GLN A 343 -19.73 -6.69 -17.38
N ASN A 344 -19.26 -7.89 -17.66
CA ASN A 344 -18.74 -8.24 -18.98
C ASN A 344 -19.84 -8.44 -20.03
N LYS A 345 -21.10 -7.99 -19.75
CA LYS A 345 -22.26 -8.09 -20.62
C LYS A 345 -22.52 -6.76 -21.35
N ARG A 346 -22.10 -6.64 -22.59
CA ARG A 346 -22.74 -5.72 -23.54
C ARG A 346 -23.76 -6.38 -24.47
N ASP A 347 -23.75 -7.72 -24.60
CA ASP A 347 -24.75 -8.46 -25.39
C ASP A 347 -25.01 -9.85 -24.78
N VAL A 348 -26.33 -10.11 -24.58
CA VAL A 348 -26.94 -11.43 -24.31
C VAL A 348 -26.44 -12.22 -23.08
N GLN A 349 -27.26 -12.24 -22.07
CA GLN A 349 -27.57 -13.27 -20.99
C GLN A 349 -26.54 -14.38 -20.63
N SER A 350 -25.27 -14.28 -20.94
CA SER A 350 -24.22 -15.24 -20.55
C SER A 350 -23.26 -14.66 -19.51
N TRP A 351 -23.12 -15.33 -18.38
CA TRP A 351 -22.09 -15.07 -17.37
C TRP A 351 -20.73 -15.46 -17.99
N ARG A 352 -19.85 -14.50 -18.26
CA ARG A 352 -18.51 -14.79 -18.76
C ARG A 352 -17.49 -13.88 -18.05
N LEU A 353 -16.51 -14.51 -17.44
CA LEU A 353 -15.31 -13.80 -16.96
C LEU A 353 -14.41 -13.47 -18.15
N ASP A 354 -13.73 -12.33 -18.05
CA ASP A 354 -12.61 -12.01 -18.94
C ASP A 354 -11.51 -13.08 -18.82
N SER A 355 -10.80 -13.34 -19.91
CA SER A 355 -9.75 -14.38 -19.97
C SER A 355 -8.69 -14.23 -18.88
N VAL A 356 -8.29 -12.97 -18.58
CA VAL A 356 -7.29 -12.70 -17.54
C VAL A 356 -7.87 -12.98 -16.14
N SER A 357 -9.11 -12.56 -15.89
CA SER A 357 -9.79 -12.84 -14.60
C SER A 357 -10.03 -14.34 -14.42
N GLY A 358 -10.32 -15.07 -15.52
CA GLY A 358 -10.42 -16.53 -15.50
C GLY A 358 -9.11 -17.22 -15.13
N MET A 359 -7.96 -16.73 -15.63
CA MET A 359 -6.64 -17.24 -15.24
C MET A 359 -6.33 -16.99 -13.77
N VAL A 360 -6.61 -15.78 -13.28
CA VAL A 360 -6.40 -15.45 -11.86
C VAL A 360 -7.30 -16.31 -10.95
N LEU A 361 -8.55 -16.53 -11.34
CA LEU A 361 -9.43 -17.47 -10.63
C LEU A 361 -8.84 -18.88 -10.60
N GLY A 362 -8.31 -19.34 -11.74
CA GLY A 362 -7.62 -20.63 -11.82
C GLY A 362 -6.47 -20.74 -10.82
N PHE A 363 -5.61 -19.74 -10.74
CA PHE A 363 -4.51 -19.68 -9.77
C PHE A 363 -5.03 -19.76 -8.32
N ILE A 364 -6.05 -18.96 -7.98
CA ILE A 364 -6.64 -18.94 -6.64
C ILE A 364 -7.23 -20.30 -6.28
N VAL A 365 -7.98 -20.92 -7.19
CA VAL A 365 -8.63 -22.22 -6.95
C VAL A 365 -7.60 -23.34 -6.82
N VAL A 366 -6.60 -23.41 -7.71
CA VAL A 366 -5.57 -24.45 -7.64
C VAL A 366 -4.75 -24.31 -6.35
N THR A 367 -4.32 -23.09 -6.01
CA THR A 367 -3.62 -22.83 -4.74
C THR A 367 -4.47 -23.24 -3.54
N ALA A 368 -5.77 -22.91 -3.53
CA ALA A 368 -6.68 -23.30 -2.44
C ALA A 368 -6.80 -24.81 -2.29
N ILE A 369 -6.94 -25.54 -3.41
CA ILE A 369 -7.03 -27.01 -3.42
C ILE A 369 -5.72 -27.62 -2.90
N LEU A 370 -4.57 -27.14 -3.35
CA LEU A 370 -3.26 -27.62 -2.93
C LEU A 370 -3.05 -27.44 -1.41
N CYS A 371 -3.34 -26.23 -0.91
CA CYS A 371 -3.20 -25.93 0.51
C CYS A 371 -4.17 -26.78 1.35
N PHE A 372 -5.44 -26.89 0.94
CA PHE A 372 -6.42 -27.73 1.63
C PHE A 372 -5.98 -29.20 1.65
N TRP A 373 -5.55 -29.75 0.51
CA TRP A 373 -5.13 -31.15 0.42
C TRP A 373 -3.91 -31.44 1.29
N HIS A 374 -2.88 -30.57 1.19
CA HIS A 374 -1.65 -30.72 1.97
C HIS A 374 -1.89 -30.69 3.49
N LEU A 375 -2.78 -29.79 3.94
CA LEU A 375 -3.05 -29.57 5.36
C LEU A 375 -4.10 -30.52 5.96
N SER A 376 -5.06 -31.03 5.15
CA SER A 376 -6.20 -31.80 5.67
C SER A 376 -6.17 -33.27 5.30
N ILE A 377 -5.56 -33.66 4.17
CA ILE A 377 -5.65 -35.03 3.65
C ILE A 377 -4.31 -35.75 3.74
N ASN A 378 -3.34 -35.30 2.95
CA ASN A 378 -2.01 -35.90 2.88
C ASN A 378 -0.95 -34.82 2.60
N LYS A 379 0.24 -35.00 3.18
CA LYS A 379 1.41 -34.16 2.89
C LYS A 379 1.88 -34.38 1.45
N ILE A 380 1.66 -33.39 0.57
CA ILE A 380 2.01 -33.43 -0.86
C ILE A 380 3.07 -32.35 -1.19
N SER A 381 4.06 -32.15 -0.32
CA SER A 381 5.04 -31.04 -0.46
C SER A 381 5.69 -30.97 -1.85
N GLU A 382 6.12 -32.10 -2.41
CA GLU A 382 6.79 -32.15 -3.73
C GLU A 382 5.85 -31.78 -4.87
N ILE A 383 4.63 -32.34 -4.87
CA ILE A 383 3.62 -32.07 -5.90
C ILE A 383 3.13 -30.64 -5.81
N ALA A 384 2.88 -30.14 -4.59
CA ALA A 384 2.48 -28.76 -4.35
C ALA A 384 3.54 -27.77 -4.84
N THR A 385 4.80 -27.99 -4.49
CA THR A 385 5.94 -27.20 -4.97
C THR A 385 6.02 -27.20 -6.50
N LEU A 386 5.85 -28.37 -7.16
CA LEU A 386 5.86 -28.45 -8.63
C LEU A 386 4.75 -27.63 -9.25
N ILE A 387 3.50 -27.78 -8.78
CA ILE A 387 2.35 -27.09 -9.34
C ILE A 387 2.47 -25.59 -9.15
N ILE A 388 2.87 -25.10 -7.96
CA ILE A 388 3.09 -23.67 -7.71
C ILE A 388 4.20 -23.09 -8.60
N ASN A 389 5.26 -23.85 -8.87
CA ASN A 389 6.29 -23.43 -9.83
C ASN A 389 5.72 -23.29 -11.26
N ILE A 390 4.80 -24.16 -11.67
CA ILE A 390 4.10 -24.04 -12.95
C ILE A 390 3.20 -22.81 -12.96
N GLU A 391 2.42 -22.57 -11.90
CA GLU A 391 1.59 -21.36 -11.77
C GLU A 391 2.42 -20.08 -11.84
N MET A 392 3.54 -20.04 -11.13
CA MET A 392 4.47 -18.89 -11.13
C MET A 392 5.06 -18.65 -12.53
N PHE A 393 5.41 -19.72 -13.26
CA PHE A 393 5.89 -19.63 -14.64
C PHE A 393 4.81 -19.08 -15.58
N ILE A 394 3.57 -19.55 -15.46
CA ILE A 394 2.42 -19.06 -16.24
C ILE A 394 2.16 -17.59 -15.92
N LEU A 395 2.19 -17.20 -14.64
CA LEU A 395 2.01 -15.80 -14.21
C LEU A 395 3.11 -14.91 -14.83
N ALA A 396 4.39 -15.30 -14.71
CA ALA A 396 5.51 -14.53 -15.22
C ALA A 396 5.44 -14.36 -16.75
N THR A 397 5.19 -15.43 -17.50
CA THR A 397 5.04 -15.38 -18.95
C THR A 397 3.80 -14.61 -19.40
N GLY A 398 2.70 -14.70 -18.64
CA GLY A 398 1.50 -13.90 -18.83
C GLY A 398 1.76 -12.41 -18.69
N LEU A 399 2.49 -12.00 -17.63
CA LEU A 399 2.89 -10.59 -17.41
C LEU A 399 3.80 -10.08 -18.53
N ILE A 400 4.78 -10.87 -18.97
CA ILE A 400 5.64 -10.52 -20.10
C ILE A 400 4.79 -10.28 -21.36
N ARG A 401 3.88 -11.21 -21.68
CA ARG A 401 3.00 -11.11 -22.85
C ARG A 401 2.09 -9.87 -22.79
N ILE A 402 1.44 -9.63 -21.65
CA ILE A 402 0.57 -8.45 -21.45
C ILE A 402 1.39 -7.18 -21.59
N GLY A 403 2.58 -7.13 -20.98
CA GLY A 403 3.48 -5.99 -21.06
C GLY A 403 3.92 -5.67 -22.48
N LEU A 404 4.16 -6.69 -23.30
CA LEU A 404 4.49 -6.55 -24.74
C LEU A 404 3.30 -6.06 -25.56
N VAL A 405 2.12 -6.68 -25.39
CA VAL A 405 0.92 -6.35 -26.18
C VAL A 405 0.40 -4.95 -25.86
N GLN A 406 0.44 -4.55 -24.58
CA GLN A 406 -0.07 -3.25 -24.13
C GLN A 406 1.00 -2.14 -24.11
N GLY A 407 2.27 -2.46 -24.39
CA GLY A 407 3.39 -1.51 -24.33
C GLY A 407 3.71 -1.02 -22.89
N ILE A 408 3.27 -1.74 -21.86
CA ILE A 408 3.47 -1.35 -20.45
C ILE A 408 4.81 -1.89 -19.95
N LYS A 409 5.82 -1.00 -19.88
CA LYS A 409 7.19 -1.34 -19.45
C LYS A 409 7.25 -2.00 -18.07
N SER A 410 6.51 -1.48 -17.10
CA SER A 410 6.52 -2.01 -15.73
C SER A 410 6.03 -3.46 -15.64
N THR A 411 4.97 -3.81 -16.36
CA THR A 411 4.42 -5.17 -16.40
C THR A 411 5.38 -6.15 -17.09
N PHE A 412 5.99 -5.73 -18.21
CA PHE A 412 7.00 -6.53 -18.90
C PHE A 412 8.20 -6.85 -18.01
N TRP A 413 8.81 -5.81 -17.41
CA TRP A 413 9.96 -5.98 -16.51
C TRP A 413 9.60 -6.76 -15.25
N GLY A 414 8.40 -6.54 -14.69
CA GLY A 414 7.91 -7.31 -13.55
C GLY A 414 7.85 -8.80 -13.83
N GLY A 415 7.29 -9.20 -14.98
CA GLY A 415 7.25 -10.60 -15.40
C GLY A 415 8.64 -11.20 -15.66
N LEU A 416 9.56 -10.42 -16.25
CA LEU A 416 10.93 -10.86 -16.52
C LEU A 416 11.73 -11.06 -15.22
N ILE A 417 11.59 -10.14 -14.26
CA ILE A 417 12.21 -10.25 -12.94
C ILE A 417 11.67 -11.49 -12.21
N LEU A 418 10.36 -11.70 -12.22
CA LEU A 418 9.72 -12.86 -11.57
C LEU A 418 10.25 -14.18 -12.14
N LEU A 419 10.31 -14.29 -13.49
CA LEU A 419 10.85 -15.46 -14.18
C LEU A 419 12.33 -15.69 -13.83
N THR A 420 13.14 -14.64 -13.84
CA THR A 420 14.57 -14.72 -13.51
C THR A 420 14.77 -15.14 -12.05
N LEU A 421 14.02 -14.55 -11.11
CA LEU A 421 14.06 -14.94 -9.69
C LEU A 421 13.67 -16.41 -9.51
N GLN A 422 12.64 -16.88 -10.22
CA GLN A 422 12.22 -18.27 -10.17
C GLN A 422 13.34 -19.21 -10.59
N ILE A 423 13.99 -18.96 -11.72
CA ILE A 423 15.07 -19.81 -12.25
C ILE A 423 16.27 -19.79 -11.29
N VAL A 424 16.68 -18.59 -10.86
CA VAL A 424 17.84 -18.43 -9.98
C VAL A 424 17.58 -19.09 -8.62
N SER A 425 16.40 -18.92 -8.02
CA SER A 425 16.08 -19.50 -6.72
C SER A 425 16.15 -21.03 -6.74
N ARG A 426 15.75 -21.70 -7.83
CA ARG A 426 15.83 -23.16 -7.97
C ARG A 426 17.27 -23.67 -7.92
N THR A 427 18.23 -22.93 -8.46
CA THR A 427 19.65 -23.34 -8.41
C THR A 427 20.24 -23.34 -7.01
N PHE A 428 19.67 -22.53 -6.09
CA PHE A 428 20.07 -22.52 -4.68
C PHE A 428 19.37 -23.60 -3.86
N GLU A 429 18.12 -23.89 -4.16
CA GLU A 429 17.36 -24.90 -3.44
C GLU A 429 17.87 -26.33 -3.70
N TYR A 430 18.20 -26.68 -4.95
CA TYR A 430 18.59 -28.01 -5.33
C TYR A 430 20.11 -28.28 -5.22
N ASN A 431 20.83 -27.69 -4.32
CA ASN A 431 22.26 -27.93 -4.01
C ASN A 431 23.13 -28.29 -5.26
N THR A 432 22.93 -27.56 -6.35
CA THR A 432 23.62 -27.79 -7.62
C THR A 432 25.07 -27.35 -7.55
N GLY A 433 25.96 -27.99 -8.33
CA GLY A 433 27.36 -27.63 -8.39
C GLY A 433 27.60 -26.19 -8.90
N LEU A 434 28.71 -25.56 -8.49
CA LEU A 434 29.06 -24.18 -8.85
C LEU A 434 29.07 -23.93 -10.35
N LEU A 435 29.48 -24.91 -11.16
CA LEU A 435 29.53 -24.81 -12.61
C LEU A 435 28.12 -24.66 -13.21
N LEU A 436 27.15 -25.43 -12.74
CA LEU A 436 25.76 -25.32 -13.17
C LEU A 436 25.16 -23.97 -12.75
N LYS A 437 25.44 -23.52 -11.51
CA LYS A 437 25.00 -22.20 -11.01
C LYS A 437 25.52 -21.08 -11.92
N SER A 438 26.81 -21.09 -12.26
CA SER A 438 27.42 -20.08 -13.13
C SER A 438 26.79 -20.09 -14.52
N LEU A 439 26.52 -21.25 -15.10
CA LEU A 439 25.86 -21.39 -16.40
C LEU A 439 24.45 -20.78 -16.39
N VAL A 440 23.66 -21.08 -15.35
CA VAL A 440 22.30 -20.51 -15.19
C VAL A 440 22.36 -18.99 -15.08
N PHE A 441 23.27 -18.42 -14.29
CA PHE A 441 23.41 -16.95 -14.19
C PHE A 441 23.78 -16.31 -15.53
N ILE A 442 24.69 -16.92 -16.30
CA ILE A 442 25.09 -16.44 -17.63
C ILE A 442 23.88 -16.47 -18.57
N LEU A 443 23.15 -17.60 -18.63
CA LEU A 443 21.98 -17.76 -19.48
C LEU A 443 20.84 -16.80 -19.11
N CYS A 444 20.55 -16.65 -17.82
CA CYS A 444 19.57 -15.66 -17.32
C CYS A 444 19.99 -14.23 -17.69
N GLY A 445 21.25 -13.87 -17.49
CA GLY A 445 21.77 -12.55 -17.86
C GLY A 445 21.65 -12.25 -19.35
N LEU A 446 22.05 -13.19 -20.20
CA LEU A 446 21.91 -13.09 -21.67
C LEU A 446 20.42 -13.01 -22.08
N GLY A 447 19.55 -13.81 -21.45
CA GLY A 447 18.11 -13.78 -21.69
C GLY A 447 17.47 -12.44 -21.34
N VAL A 448 17.84 -11.85 -20.21
CA VAL A 448 17.33 -10.51 -19.79
C VAL A 448 17.80 -9.43 -20.77
N ILE A 449 19.09 -9.46 -21.20
CA ILE A 449 19.63 -8.49 -22.17
C ILE A 449 18.90 -8.66 -23.52
N ALA A 450 18.77 -9.88 -24.01
CA ALA A 450 18.08 -10.17 -25.28
C ALA A 450 16.61 -9.72 -25.25
N ALA A 451 15.89 -9.99 -24.16
CA ALA A 451 14.51 -9.57 -23.96
C ALA A 451 14.39 -8.04 -23.92
N GLY A 452 15.31 -7.34 -23.24
CA GLY A 452 15.37 -5.88 -23.21
C GLY A 452 15.56 -5.25 -24.59
N LEU A 453 16.54 -5.75 -25.36
CA LEU A 453 16.80 -5.29 -26.73
C LEU A 453 15.63 -5.58 -27.66
N TRP A 454 14.99 -6.74 -27.52
CA TRP A 454 13.80 -7.10 -28.30
C TRP A 454 12.61 -6.18 -27.99
N TYR A 455 12.37 -5.90 -26.71
CA TYR A 455 11.34 -4.96 -26.27
C TYR A 455 11.54 -3.56 -26.89
N GLU A 456 12.77 -3.03 -26.86
CA GLU A 456 13.06 -1.73 -27.46
C GLU A 456 12.78 -1.68 -28.96
N ARG A 457 13.07 -2.76 -29.70
CA ARG A 457 12.78 -2.85 -31.14
C ARG A 457 11.27 -2.86 -31.44
N LEU A 458 10.47 -3.50 -30.56
CA LEU A 458 9.00 -3.54 -30.72
C LEU A 458 8.34 -2.19 -30.42
N VAL A 459 8.85 -1.47 -29.41
CA VAL A 459 8.28 -0.17 -29.01
C VAL A 459 8.70 0.97 -29.95
N LYS A 460 9.80 0.81 -30.72
CA LYS A 460 10.26 1.78 -31.72
C LYS A 460 9.57 1.62 -33.10
N LYS A 461 8.81 0.58 -33.31
CA LYS A 461 7.89 0.38 -34.46
C LYS A 461 6.49 0.86 -34.10
#